data_03cc03595f7330e0e6cc1e03efc7c442
#
_entry.id   03cc03595f7330e0e6cc1e03efc7c442
#
_cell.length_a   1.000
_cell.length_b   1.000
_cell.length_c   1.000
_cell.angle_alpha   90.00
_cell.angle_beta   90.00
_cell.angle_gamma   90.00
#
_symmetry.space_group_name_H-M   'P 1'
#
loop_
_entity.id
_entity.type
_entity.pdbx_description
1 polymer ?
#
loop_
_entity_poly.entity_id
_entity_poly.type
_entity_poly.pdbx_seq_one_letter_code
_entity_poly.pdbx_strand_id
1 'polypeptide(L)'
;MKLRIIYIFLLLCTFCGVWAQSPLDTLAMRAIMVNQLFPQERVYLHFDNTAYYLGETMWFKAYVTSGIADEEKPQSRVLYVELCAPEGYVVETKKYKLDENGCCNGEFELRKELLSG
;
A
#
# COMPACT_ATOMS: atom_id res chain seq x y z
N MET A 1 -40.37 -25.67 -45.61
CA MET A 1 -38.91 -25.71 -45.56
C MET A 1 -38.30 -24.40 -45.04
N LYS A 2 -38.64 -23.30 -45.59
CA LYS A 2 -38.09 -21.99 -45.15
C LYS A 2 -38.39 -21.66 -43.68
N LEU A 3 -39.58 -21.97 -43.15
CA LEU A 3 -39.97 -21.69 -41.79
C LEU A 3 -39.16 -22.55 -40.80
N ARG A 4 -38.86 -23.82 -41.10
CA ARG A 4 -38.05 -24.71 -40.27
C ARG A 4 -36.59 -24.24 -40.17
N ILE A 5 -36.04 -23.66 -41.20
CA ILE A 5 -34.69 -23.11 -41.25
C ILE A 5 -34.61 -21.86 -40.35
N ILE A 6 -35.65 -21.05 -40.36
CA ILE A 6 -35.72 -19.87 -39.51
C ILE A 6 -35.78 -20.21 -38.04
N TYR A 7 -36.55 -21.28 -37.67
CA TYR A 7 -36.59 -21.76 -36.29
C TYR A 7 -35.26 -22.33 -35.81
N ILE A 8 -34.55 -23.09 -36.69
CA ILE A 8 -33.21 -23.60 -36.39
C ILE A 8 -32.22 -22.45 -36.20
N PHE A 9 -32.29 -21.42 -37.01
CA PHE A 9 -31.42 -20.24 -36.90
C PHE A 9 -31.70 -19.45 -35.63
N LEU A 10 -32.98 -19.29 -35.27
CA LEU A 10 -33.39 -18.63 -34.01
C LEU A 10 -32.93 -19.45 -32.77
N LEU A 11 -33.02 -20.77 -32.85
CA LEU A 11 -32.56 -21.67 -31.78
C LEU A 11 -31.02 -21.65 -31.64
N LEU A 12 -30.27 -21.55 -32.75
CA LEU A 12 -28.82 -21.39 -32.72
C LEU A 12 -28.39 -20.03 -32.11
N CYS A 13 -29.12 -18.96 -32.41
CA CYS A 13 -28.84 -17.64 -31.85
C CYS A 13 -29.07 -17.55 -30.33
N THR A 14 -30.00 -18.33 -29.76
CA THR A 14 -30.22 -18.40 -28.31
C THR A 14 -29.14 -19.19 -27.58
N PHE A 15 -28.39 -20.08 -28.26
CA PHE A 15 -27.27 -20.82 -27.70
C PHE A 15 -25.96 -20.01 -27.70
N CYS A 16 -25.84 -18.96 -28.45
CA CYS A 16 -24.75 -17.99 -28.32
C CYS A 16 -24.99 -17.06 -27.12
N GLY A 17 -25.16 -17.65 -25.94
CA GLY A 17 -25.00 -16.92 -24.68
C GLY A 17 -23.58 -16.42 -24.62
N VAL A 18 -23.38 -15.18 -25.02
CA VAL A 18 -22.11 -14.49 -24.84
C VAL A 18 -21.84 -14.44 -23.33
N TRP A 19 -21.00 -15.32 -22.87
CA TRP A 19 -20.38 -15.21 -21.54
C TRP A 19 -19.42 -14.01 -21.63
N ALA A 20 -20.00 -12.82 -21.59
CA ALA A 20 -19.23 -11.62 -21.39
C ALA A 20 -18.76 -11.63 -19.93
N GLN A 21 -17.65 -12.32 -19.69
CA GLN A 21 -16.91 -12.11 -18.46
C GLN A 21 -16.51 -10.63 -18.47
N SER A 22 -17.01 -9.90 -17.50
CA SER A 22 -16.67 -8.49 -17.35
C SER A 22 -15.14 -8.37 -17.24
N PRO A 23 -14.49 -7.54 -18.07
CA PRO A 23 -13.06 -7.30 -17.94
C PRO A 23 -12.69 -6.81 -16.54
N LEU A 24 -13.65 -6.22 -15.84
CA LEU A 24 -13.53 -5.78 -14.47
C LEU A 24 -13.31 -6.95 -13.48
N ASP A 25 -14.02 -8.08 -13.67
CA ASP A 25 -13.88 -9.26 -12.82
C ASP A 25 -12.49 -9.89 -12.99
N THR A 26 -11.97 -9.90 -14.21
CA THR A 26 -10.63 -10.39 -14.49
C THR A 26 -9.55 -9.49 -13.87
N LEU A 27 -9.73 -8.18 -13.90
CA LEU A 27 -8.84 -7.22 -13.26
C LEU A 27 -8.88 -7.36 -11.73
N ALA A 28 -10.06 -7.48 -11.15
CA ALA A 28 -10.25 -7.68 -9.72
C ALA A 28 -9.57 -8.97 -9.24
N MET A 29 -9.78 -10.08 -9.95
CA MET A 29 -9.12 -11.36 -9.63
C MET A 29 -7.60 -11.28 -9.73
N ARG A 30 -7.06 -10.60 -10.75
CA ARG A 30 -5.61 -10.38 -10.88
C ARG A 30 -5.07 -9.52 -9.75
N ALA A 31 -5.76 -8.44 -9.38
CA ALA A 31 -5.37 -7.59 -8.27
C ALA A 31 -5.32 -8.35 -6.94
N ILE A 32 -6.33 -9.19 -6.67
CA ILE A 32 -6.37 -10.05 -5.49
C ILE A 32 -5.20 -11.05 -5.50
N MET A 33 -4.95 -11.73 -6.64
CA MET A 33 -3.83 -12.67 -6.77
C MET A 33 -2.48 -11.99 -6.54
N VAL A 34 -2.26 -10.81 -7.15
CA VAL A 34 -1.01 -10.06 -6.96
C VAL A 34 -0.83 -9.68 -5.50
N ASN A 35 -1.89 -9.21 -4.85
CA ASN A 35 -1.82 -8.82 -3.45
C ASN A 35 -1.58 -10.03 -2.50
N GLN A 36 -2.08 -11.22 -2.85
CA GLN A 36 -1.80 -12.44 -2.09
C GLN A 36 -0.37 -12.95 -2.28
N LEU A 37 0.17 -12.84 -3.51
CA LEU A 37 1.55 -13.25 -3.81
C LEU A 37 2.60 -12.25 -3.33
N PHE A 38 2.24 -10.96 -3.33
CA PHE A 38 3.10 -9.84 -2.94
C PHE A 38 2.33 -8.92 -2.00
N PRO A 39 2.14 -9.31 -0.74
CA PRO A 39 1.43 -8.49 0.25
C PRO A 39 2.14 -7.15 0.39
N GLN A 40 1.37 -6.06 0.20
CA GLN A 40 1.91 -4.71 0.31
C GLN A 40 2.02 -4.34 1.79
N GLU A 41 3.19 -3.89 2.18
CA GLU A 41 3.41 -3.32 3.50
C GLU A 41 3.16 -1.81 3.47
N ARG A 42 2.57 -1.31 4.55
CA ARG A 42 2.29 0.11 4.77
C ARG A 42 2.94 0.55 6.05
N VAL A 43 3.44 1.77 6.03
CA VAL A 43 4.07 2.38 7.19
C VAL A 43 3.25 3.58 7.63
N TYR A 44 2.92 3.61 8.93
CA TYR A 44 2.28 4.74 9.58
C TYR A 44 3.23 5.30 10.62
N LEU A 45 3.48 6.60 10.57
CA LEU A 45 4.27 7.31 11.57
C LEU A 45 3.32 8.16 12.41
N HIS A 46 3.37 7.95 13.71
CA HIS A 46 2.67 8.75 14.70
C HIS A 46 3.68 9.61 15.46
N PHE A 47 3.58 10.91 15.30
CA PHE A 47 4.46 11.87 15.93
C PHE A 47 3.88 12.38 17.25
N ASP A 48 4.74 12.79 18.16
CA ASP A 48 4.36 13.35 19.45
C ASP A 48 3.84 14.78 19.34
N ASN A 49 4.16 15.50 18.25
CA ASN A 49 3.68 16.85 17.98
C ASN A 49 3.39 17.04 16.47
N THR A 50 2.68 18.10 16.14
CA THR A 50 2.35 18.51 14.77
C THR A 50 3.28 19.59 14.22
N ALA A 51 4.06 20.23 15.07
CA ALA A 51 5.03 21.26 14.71
C ALA A 51 6.21 21.21 15.68
N TYR A 52 7.39 21.49 15.17
CA TYR A 52 8.64 21.46 15.93
C TYR A 52 9.48 22.69 15.63
N TYR A 53 10.25 23.12 16.63
CA TYR A 53 11.25 24.18 16.50
C TYR A 53 12.64 23.59 16.33
N LEU A 54 13.53 24.34 15.73
CA LEU A 54 14.94 23.97 15.63
C LEU A 54 15.56 23.79 17.02
N GLY A 55 16.25 22.67 17.20
CA GLY A 55 16.82 22.25 18.48
C GLY A 55 15.93 21.34 19.32
N GLU A 56 14.70 21.08 18.87
CA GLU A 56 13.83 20.09 19.49
C GLU A 56 14.09 18.68 18.93
N THR A 57 13.63 17.69 19.66
CA THR A 57 13.65 16.29 19.24
C THR A 57 12.25 15.88 18.82
N MET A 58 12.13 15.42 17.58
CA MET A 58 10.90 14.89 17.02
C MET A 58 10.84 13.40 17.34
N TRP A 59 9.92 13.02 18.22
CA TRP A 59 9.69 11.62 18.57
C TRP A 59 8.58 11.04 17.71
N PHE A 60 8.74 9.78 17.33
CA PHE A 60 7.70 9.08 16.59
C PHE A 60 7.60 7.61 16.99
N LYS A 61 6.41 7.07 16.78
CA LYS A 61 6.17 5.65 16.77
C LYS A 61 5.77 5.21 15.36
N ALA A 62 6.45 4.20 14.84
CA ALA A 62 6.16 3.61 13.55
C ALA A 62 5.36 2.33 13.72
N TYR A 63 4.40 2.14 12.82
CA TYR A 63 3.61 0.92 12.69
C TYR A 63 3.74 0.44 11.24
N VAL A 64 4.21 -0.77 11.06
CA VAL A 64 4.28 -1.42 9.76
C VAL A 64 3.25 -2.53 9.74
N THR A 65 2.33 -2.46 8.79
CA THR A 65 1.23 -3.40 8.61
C THR A 65 1.31 -4.04 7.24
N SER A 66 0.65 -5.16 7.04
CA SER A 66 0.61 -5.88 5.78
C SER A 66 -0.81 -6.35 5.47
N GLY A 67 -1.06 -6.69 4.20
CA GLY A 67 -2.34 -7.19 3.76
C GLY A 67 -3.35 -6.11 3.34
N ILE A 68 -4.54 -6.56 2.94
CA ILE A 68 -5.59 -5.67 2.40
C ILE A 68 -6.20 -4.78 3.48
N ALA A 69 -6.35 -5.31 4.69
CA ALA A 69 -7.01 -4.64 5.81
C ALA A 69 -6.04 -4.33 6.97
N ASP A 70 -4.73 -4.32 6.71
CA ASP A 70 -3.69 -4.12 7.73
C ASP A 70 -3.74 -5.16 8.88
N GLU A 71 -4.31 -6.34 8.61
CA GLU A 71 -4.51 -7.40 9.61
C GLU A 71 -3.34 -8.38 9.70
N GLU A 72 -2.46 -8.37 8.71
CA GLU A 72 -1.33 -9.29 8.66
C GLU A 72 -0.07 -8.66 9.26
N LYS A 73 0.73 -9.50 9.89
CA LYS A 73 2.04 -9.08 10.39
C LYS A 73 2.99 -8.79 9.23
N PRO A 74 3.81 -7.73 9.31
CA PRO A 74 4.75 -7.41 8.26
C PRO A 74 5.83 -8.49 8.14
N GLN A 75 6.30 -8.71 6.93
CA GLN A 75 7.44 -9.58 6.65
C GLN A 75 8.76 -8.85 6.92
N SER A 76 8.77 -7.54 6.74
CA SER A 76 9.93 -6.69 7.01
C SER A 76 10.28 -6.69 8.50
N ARG A 77 11.57 -6.73 8.78
CA ARG A 77 12.11 -6.71 10.16
C ARG A 77 12.85 -5.43 10.47
N VAL A 78 13.03 -4.60 9.48
CA VAL A 78 13.82 -3.37 9.57
C VAL A 78 13.09 -2.26 8.83
N LEU A 79 13.01 -1.10 9.48
CA LEU A 79 12.48 0.13 8.92
C LEU A 79 13.61 1.15 8.77
N TYR A 80 13.73 1.74 7.59
CA TYR A 80 14.59 2.89 7.35
C TYR A 80 13.71 4.13 7.34
N VAL A 81 14.10 5.12 8.12
CA VAL A 81 13.39 6.41 8.20
C VAL A 81 14.39 7.51 7.86
N GLU A 82 14.01 8.38 6.95
CA GLU A 82 14.83 9.47 6.47
C GLU A 82 14.20 10.81 6.83
N LEU A 83 15.01 11.68 7.41
CA LEU A 83 14.68 13.08 7.57
C LEU A 83 15.15 13.81 6.33
N CYS A 84 14.22 14.38 5.58
CA CYS A 84 14.51 15.14 4.35
C CYS A 84 14.35 16.64 4.60
N ALA A 85 15.24 17.42 4.00
CA ALA A 85 15.09 18.87 3.94
C ALA A 85 14.00 19.28 2.92
N PRO A 86 13.43 20.49 3.01
CA PRO A 86 12.44 20.98 2.06
C PRO A 86 12.92 20.96 0.60
N GLU A 87 14.22 21.11 0.38
CA GLU A 87 14.86 21.06 -0.94
C GLU A 87 14.98 19.63 -1.50
N GLY A 88 14.59 18.60 -0.73
CA GLY A 88 14.52 17.22 -1.16
C GLY A 88 15.79 16.39 -0.92
N TYR A 89 16.84 16.92 -0.28
CA TYR A 89 17.99 16.11 0.10
C TYR A 89 17.80 15.45 1.47
N VAL A 90 18.41 14.27 1.66
CA VAL A 90 18.36 13.53 2.92
C VAL A 90 19.33 14.15 3.92
N VAL A 91 18.82 14.59 5.06
CA VAL A 91 19.60 15.15 6.18
C VAL A 91 20.19 14.04 7.04
N GLU A 92 19.37 13.06 7.36
CA GLU A 92 19.75 11.95 8.23
C GLU A 92 18.91 10.70 7.89
N THR A 93 19.55 9.52 7.92
CA THR A 93 18.89 8.23 7.78
C THR A 93 19.09 7.43 9.05
N LYS A 94 18.02 6.94 9.63
CA LYS A 94 18.06 6.04 10.79
C LYS A 94 17.44 4.70 10.46
N LYS A 95 17.98 3.65 11.07
CA LYS A 95 17.56 2.27 10.87
C LYS A 95 17.01 1.71 12.18
N TYR A 96 15.77 1.22 12.14
CA TYR A 96 15.08 0.69 13.30
C TYR A 96 14.74 -0.77 13.10
N LYS A 97 14.90 -1.57 14.15
CA LYS A 97 14.43 -2.95 14.18
C LYS A 97 12.95 -2.93 14.59
N LEU A 98 12.12 -3.60 13.80
CA LEU A 98 10.71 -3.80 14.13
C LEU A 98 10.55 -4.91 15.18
N ASP A 99 9.62 -4.73 16.08
CA ASP A 99 9.18 -5.77 17.01
C ASP A 99 8.30 -6.84 16.31
N GLU A 100 7.79 -7.80 17.07
CA GLU A 100 6.95 -8.87 16.53
C GLU A 100 5.59 -8.39 16.00
N ASN A 101 5.18 -7.19 16.41
CA ASN A 101 3.94 -6.56 15.95
C ASN A 101 4.16 -5.56 14.82
N GLY A 102 5.38 -5.43 14.32
CA GLY A 102 5.72 -4.48 13.28
C GLY A 102 5.88 -3.05 13.78
N CYS A 103 6.17 -2.84 15.07
CA CYS A 103 6.30 -1.51 15.65
C CYS A 103 7.76 -1.18 15.97
N CYS A 104 8.08 0.09 15.96
CA CYS A 104 9.30 0.63 16.56
C CYS A 104 9.09 2.09 17.01
N ASN A 105 9.96 2.56 17.89
CA ASN A 105 10.02 3.94 18.31
C ASN A 105 11.28 4.56 17.75
N GLY A 106 11.21 5.83 17.39
CA GLY A 106 12.34 6.56 16.84
C GLY A 106 12.30 8.03 17.18
N GLU A 107 13.39 8.70 16.85
CA GLU A 107 13.58 10.12 17.10
C GLU A 107 14.50 10.75 16.07
N PHE A 108 14.30 12.04 15.80
CA PHE A 108 15.26 12.89 15.08
C PHE A 108 15.48 14.18 15.88
N GLU A 109 16.73 14.54 16.05
CA GLU A 109 17.09 15.84 16.59
C GLU A 109 17.11 16.87 15.46
N LEU A 110 16.28 17.90 15.58
CA LEU A 110 16.22 18.99 14.60
C LEU A 110 17.33 19.99 14.90
N ARG A 111 18.49 19.79 14.27
CA ARG A 111 19.67 20.66 14.47
C ARG A 111 19.36 22.09 14.05
N LYS A 112 19.95 23.04 14.76
CA LYS A 112 19.73 24.49 14.54
C LYS A 112 20.15 25.00 13.17
N GLU A 113 20.99 24.25 12.47
CA GLU A 113 21.46 24.59 11.13
C GLU A 113 20.47 24.19 10.02
N LEU A 114 19.40 23.44 10.34
CA LEU A 114 18.40 23.06 9.38
C LEU A 114 17.57 24.27 8.96
N LEU A 115 17.20 24.29 7.68
CA LEU A 115 16.23 25.26 7.17
C LEU A 115 14.82 24.87 7.62
N SER A 116 13.97 25.88 7.86
CA SER A 116 12.57 25.62 8.17
C SER A 116 11.82 25.10 6.94
N GLY A 117 11.00 24.09 7.13
CA GLY A 117 10.22 23.45 6.08
C GLY A 117 8.86 22.99 6.57
#